data_73f39eec84de6842f9edc26ebea69ed9
#
_entry.id   73f39eec84de6842f9edc26ebea69ed9
#
_cell.length_a   1.000
_cell.length_b   1.000
_cell.length_c   1.000
_cell.angle_alpha   90.00
_cell.angle_beta   90.00
_cell.angle_gamma   90.00
#
_symmetry.space_group_name_H-M   'P 1'
#
loop_
_entity.id
_entity.type
_entity.pdbx_description
1 polymer ?
#
loop_
_entity_poly.entity_id
_entity_poly.type
_entity_poly.pdbx_seq_one_letter_code
_entity_poly.pdbx_strand_id
1 'polypeptide(L)'
;MTDRVLSTGEAKQAITKMQQIINGGLIEQIEALNREGQTLSRDSVWDGNLAIQFRGDWPQMYRHLINAKETLEELRIRSQKINEDIMTAGGNA
;
A
#
# COMPACT_ATOMS: atom_id res chain seq x y z
N MET A 1 -23.26 -6.99 25.30
CA MET A 1 -23.52 -7.31 23.89
C MET A 1 -22.31 -7.97 23.28
N THR A 2 -22.50 -8.96 22.49
CA THR A 2 -21.44 -9.68 21.85
C THR A 2 -21.23 -9.14 20.45
N ASP A 3 -19.97 -8.98 20.07
CA ASP A 3 -19.65 -8.56 18.71
C ASP A 3 -20.09 -9.63 17.71
N ARG A 4 -20.66 -9.16 16.64
CA ARG A 4 -21.05 -10.02 15.54
C ARG A 4 -19.84 -10.42 14.71
N VAL A 5 -19.64 -11.71 14.52
CA VAL A 5 -18.59 -12.23 13.65
C VAL A 5 -19.23 -12.64 12.34
N LEU A 6 -18.85 -11.94 11.27
CA LEU A 6 -19.43 -12.14 9.96
C LEU A 6 -18.37 -11.97 8.87
N SER A 7 -18.36 -12.91 7.93
CA SER A 7 -17.62 -12.78 6.68
C SER A 7 -18.53 -13.10 5.52
N THR A 8 -18.42 -12.34 4.44
CA THR A 8 -19.29 -12.45 3.28
C THR A 8 -18.46 -12.58 2.00
N GLY A 9 -19.13 -12.95 0.91
CA GLY A 9 -18.53 -12.92 -0.41
C GLY A 9 -18.10 -11.52 -0.82
N GLU A 10 -18.85 -10.50 -0.38
CA GLU A 10 -18.48 -9.10 -0.62
C GLU A 10 -17.15 -8.74 0.07
N ALA A 11 -16.97 -9.19 1.32
CA ALA A 11 -15.71 -8.99 2.02
C ALA A 11 -14.55 -9.68 1.29
N LYS A 12 -14.76 -10.91 0.84
CA LYS A 12 -13.75 -11.64 0.08
C LYS A 12 -13.37 -10.91 -1.20
N GLN A 13 -14.34 -10.40 -1.92
CA GLN A 13 -14.10 -9.63 -3.15
C GLN A 13 -13.34 -8.35 -2.88
N ALA A 14 -13.69 -7.65 -1.81
CA ALA A 14 -13.00 -6.41 -1.43
C ALA A 14 -11.52 -6.68 -1.11
N ILE A 15 -11.24 -7.76 -0.38
CA ILE A 15 -9.86 -8.16 -0.04
C ILE A 15 -9.07 -8.50 -1.32
N THR A 16 -9.70 -9.22 -2.26
CA THR A 16 -9.08 -9.54 -3.53
C THR A 16 -8.75 -8.28 -4.34
N LYS A 17 -9.66 -7.30 -4.35
CA LYS A 17 -9.41 -6.03 -5.02
C LYS A 17 -8.29 -5.25 -4.36
N MET A 18 -8.22 -5.27 -3.04
CA MET A 18 -7.08 -4.66 -2.32
C MET A 18 -5.76 -5.27 -2.76
N GLN A 19 -5.72 -6.60 -2.88
CA GLN A 19 -4.51 -7.29 -3.34
C GLN A 19 -4.09 -6.81 -4.73
N GLN A 20 -5.05 -6.70 -5.65
CA GLN A 20 -4.78 -6.26 -7.02
C GLN A 20 -4.25 -4.83 -7.04
N ILE A 21 -4.81 -3.95 -6.21
CA ILE A 21 -4.37 -2.56 -6.13
C ILE A 21 -2.97 -2.48 -5.53
N ILE A 22 -2.71 -3.18 -4.43
CA ILE A 22 -1.42 -3.12 -3.73
C ILE A 22 -0.31 -3.69 -4.60
N ASN A 23 -0.54 -4.84 -5.24
CA ASN A 23 0.49 -5.55 -6.00
C ASN A 23 0.57 -5.13 -7.48
N GLY A 24 -0.30 -4.24 -7.92
CA GLY A 24 -0.29 -3.71 -9.28
C GLY A 24 -0.27 -2.20 -9.28
N GLY A 25 -1.44 -1.57 -9.19
CA GLY A 25 -1.55 -0.13 -9.33
C GLY A 25 -0.73 0.67 -8.34
N LEU A 26 -0.74 0.29 -7.06
CA LEU A 26 -0.02 1.03 -6.02
C LEU A 26 1.49 0.96 -6.24
N ILE A 27 2.03 -0.22 -6.53
CA ILE A 27 3.46 -0.39 -6.79
C ILE A 27 3.86 0.44 -8.01
N GLU A 28 3.08 0.39 -9.09
CA GLU A 28 3.37 1.15 -10.30
C GLU A 28 3.37 2.64 -10.02
N GLN A 29 2.42 3.14 -9.24
CA GLN A 29 2.35 4.56 -8.90
C GLN A 29 3.49 5.00 -7.99
N ILE A 30 3.89 4.18 -7.04
CA ILE A 30 5.05 4.48 -6.18
C ILE A 30 6.32 4.56 -7.04
N GLU A 31 6.51 3.62 -7.96
CA GLU A 31 7.69 3.64 -8.84
C GLU A 31 7.66 4.81 -9.81
N ALA A 32 6.49 5.17 -10.34
CA ALA A 32 6.36 6.35 -11.18
C ALA A 32 6.70 7.62 -10.40
N LEU A 33 6.23 7.71 -9.16
CA LEU A 33 6.53 8.84 -8.30
C LEU A 33 8.02 8.91 -7.99
N ASN A 34 8.67 7.76 -7.76
CA ASN A 34 10.10 7.72 -7.51
C ASN A 34 10.91 8.19 -8.72
N ARG A 35 10.49 7.84 -9.93
CA ARG A 35 11.15 8.33 -11.15
C ARG A 35 11.11 9.85 -11.22
N GLU A 36 9.98 10.45 -10.89
CA GLU A 36 9.86 11.91 -10.86
C GLU A 36 10.69 12.52 -9.74
N GLY A 37 10.72 11.87 -8.56
CA GLY A 37 11.57 12.30 -7.45
C GLY A 37 13.05 12.28 -7.81
N GLN A 38 13.49 11.26 -8.53
CA GLN A 38 14.87 11.16 -9.01
C GLN A 38 15.18 12.24 -10.05
N THR A 39 14.23 12.55 -10.92
CA THR A 39 14.40 13.61 -11.91
C THR A 39 14.56 14.96 -11.21
N LEU A 40 13.74 15.26 -10.21
CA LEU A 40 13.83 16.50 -9.43
C LEU A 40 15.09 16.55 -8.58
N SER A 41 15.72 15.42 -8.32
CA SER A 41 16.94 15.36 -7.52
C SER A 41 18.20 15.66 -8.32
N ARG A 42 18.09 15.80 -9.64
CA ARG A 42 19.23 16.18 -10.49
C ARG A 42 19.42 17.69 -10.50
N ASP A 43 20.61 18.14 -10.21
CA ASP A 43 20.92 19.57 -10.14
C ASP A 43 20.81 20.25 -11.52
N SER A 44 20.94 19.50 -12.59
CA SER A 44 20.75 20.03 -13.95
C SER A 44 19.27 20.25 -14.28
N VAL A 45 18.34 19.72 -13.49
CA VAL A 45 16.90 19.87 -13.68
C VAL A 45 16.32 20.90 -12.72
N TRP A 46 16.74 20.85 -11.46
CA TRP A 46 16.25 21.74 -10.42
C TRP A 46 17.34 21.96 -9.38
N ASP A 47 17.63 23.21 -9.07
CA ASP A 47 18.66 23.54 -8.11
C ASP A 47 18.23 24.73 -7.24
N GLY A 48 18.98 24.98 -6.17
CA GLY A 48 18.68 25.99 -5.17
C GLY A 48 18.40 25.38 -3.82
N ASN A 49 18.09 26.20 -2.83
CA ASN A 49 17.95 25.73 -1.44
C ASN A 49 16.83 24.69 -1.27
N LEU A 50 15.67 24.92 -1.89
CA LEU A 50 14.56 23.98 -1.81
C LEU A 50 14.87 22.66 -2.53
N ALA A 51 15.58 22.75 -3.66
CA ALA A 51 15.98 21.55 -4.40
C ALA A 51 16.97 20.71 -3.59
N ILE A 52 17.88 21.34 -2.88
CA ILE A 52 18.84 20.64 -2.01
C ILE A 52 18.10 19.92 -0.88
N GLN A 53 17.13 20.59 -0.25
CA GLN A 53 16.31 19.97 0.77
C GLN A 53 15.55 18.78 0.21
N PHE A 54 14.95 18.91 -0.95
CA PHE A 54 14.22 17.83 -1.59
C PHE A 54 15.11 16.62 -1.86
N ARG A 55 16.32 16.84 -2.39
CA ARG A 55 17.28 15.75 -2.64
C ARG A 55 17.62 14.99 -1.38
N GLY A 56 17.70 15.69 -0.24
CA GLY A 56 17.98 15.08 1.04
C GLY A 56 16.79 14.31 1.61
N ASP A 57 15.59 14.80 1.35
CA ASP A 57 14.36 14.23 1.94
C ASP A 57 13.76 13.11 1.11
N TRP A 58 13.90 13.16 -0.22
CA TRP A 58 13.21 12.22 -1.09
C TRP A 58 13.56 10.74 -0.84
N PRO A 59 14.83 10.33 -0.63
CA PRO A 59 15.14 8.93 -0.36
C PRO A 59 14.42 8.37 0.86
N GLN A 60 14.26 9.18 1.92
CA GLN A 60 13.52 8.78 3.11
C GLN A 60 12.02 8.68 2.82
N MET A 61 11.47 9.63 2.08
CA MET A 61 10.06 9.60 1.70
C MET A 61 9.75 8.35 0.88
N TYR A 62 10.59 8.03 -0.09
CA TYR A 62 10.42 6.83 -0.90
C TYR A 62 10.43 5.57 -0.02
N ARG A 63 11.36 5.51 0.94
CA ARG A 63 11.44 4.39 1.87
C ARG A 63 10.17 4.26 2.71
N HIS A 64 9.60 5.38 3.16
CA HIS A 64 8.32 5.38 3.87
C HIS A 64 7.19 4.85 3.01
N LEU A 65 7.16 5.20 1.74
CA LEU A 65 6.14 4.69 0.82
C LEU A 65 6.25 3.18 0.64
N ILE A 66 7.47 2.65 0.50
CA ILE A 66 7.69 1.20 0.38
C ILE A 66 7.29 0.50 1.67
N ASN A 67 7.65 1.04 2.83
CA ASN A 67 7.28 0.45 4.11
C ASN A 67 5.75 0.45 4.30
N ALA A 68 5.09 1.52 3.92
CA ALA A 68 3.63 1.61 3.99
C ALA A 68 2.98 0.57 3.08
N LYS A 69 3.50 0.38 1.88
CA LYS A 69 3.01 -0.63 0.94
C LYS A 69 3.15 -2.03 1.54
N GLU A 70 4.29 -2.33 2.14
CA GLU A 70 4.52 -3.63 2.78
C GLU A 70 3.58 -3.86 3.96
N THR A 71 3.34 -2.83 4.78
CA THR A 71 2.41 -2.91 5.90
C THR A 71 0.98 -3.15 5.40
N LEU A 72 0.57 -2.48 4.32
CA LEU A 72 -0.73 -2.71 3.71
C LEU A 72 -0.87 -4.15 3.21
N GLU A 73 0.18 -4.69 2.60
CA GLU A 73 0.17 -6.07 2.11
C GLU A 73 0.02 -7.06 3.27
N GLU A 74 0.74 -6.85 4.36
CA GLU A 74 0.62 -7.69 5.56
C GLU A 74 -0.80 -7.64 6.12
N LEU A 75 -1.39 -6.45 6.20
CA LEU A 75 -2.75 -6.29 6.68
C LEU A 75 -3.75 -7.01 5.76
N ARG A 76 -3.56 -6.89 4.45
CA ARG A 76 -4.41 -7.58 3.48
C ARG A 76 -4.34 -9.09 3.65
N ILE A 77 -3.12 -9.65 3.77
CA ILE A 77 -2.92 -11.09 3.95
C ILE A 77 -3.61 -11.57 5.22
N ARG A 78 -3.43 -10.84 6.32
CA ARG A 78 -4.04 -11.18 7.60
C ARG A 78 -5.57 -11.12 7.52
N SER A 79 -6.11 -10.09 6.88
CA SER A 79 -7.55 -9.93 6.70
C SER A 79 -8.14 -11.05 5.85
N GLN A 80 -7.42 -11.46 4.80
CA GLN A 80 -7.84 -12.58 3.95
C GLN A 80 -7.93 -13.87 4.75
N LYS A 81 -6.90 -14.16 5.54
CA LYS A 81 -6.88 -15.38 6.36
C LYS A 81 -8.03 -15.40 7.37
N ILE A 82 -8.24 -14.28 8.06
CA ILE A 82 -9.33 -14.18 9.04
C ILE A 82 -10.69 -14.37 8.34
N ASN A 83 -10.89 -13.74 7.20
CA ASN A 83 -12.14 -13.88 6.46
C ASN A 83 -12.38 -15.32 6.01
N GLU A 84 -11.35 -15.99 5.50
CA GLU A 84 -11.44 -17.39 5.08
C GLU A 84 -11.73 -18.29 6.27
N ASP A 85 -11.08 -18.08 7.39
CA ASP A 85 -11.30 -18.87 8.60
C ASP A 85 -12.74 -18.74 9.11
N ILE A 86 -13.29 -17.52 9.09
CA ILE A 86 -14.67 -17.28 9.52
C ILE A 86 -15.65 -17.95 8.54
N MET A 87 -15.44 -17.84 7.26
CA MET A 87 -16.30 -18.48 6.26
C MET A 87 -16.27 -20.00 6.38
N THR A 88 -15.08 -20.55 6.60
CA THR A 88 -14.91 -22.00 6.80
C THR A 88 -15.64 -22.47 8.06
N ALA A 89 -15.67 -21.65 9.09
CA ALA A 89 -16.38 -21.97 10.32
C ALA A 89 -17.90 -21.75 10.22
N GLY A 90 -18.41 -21.35 9.05
CA GLY A 90 -19.83 -21.15 8.84
C GLY A 90 -20.34 -19.76 9.20
N GLY A 91 -19.44 -18.78 9.42
CA GLY A 91 -19.81 -17.41 9.75
C GLY A 91 -20.09 -16.54 8.54
N ASN A 92 -20.40 -17.10 7.41
CA ASN A 92 -20.72 -16.37 6.19
C ASN A 92 -22.22 -16.15 6.06
N ALA A 93 -22.56 -15.06 5.40
CA ALA A 93 -23.96 -14.76 5.09
C ALA A 93 -24.26 -15.02 3.63
#